data_9c8afa3717035383e423cb818694da52
#
_entry.id   9c8afa3717035383e423cb818694da52
#
_cell.length_a   1.000
_cell.length_b   1.000
_cell.length_c   1.000
_cell.angle_alpha   90.00
_cell.angle_beta   90.00
_cell.angle_gamma   90.00
#
_symmetry.space_group_name_H-M   'P 1'
#
loop_
_entity.id
_entity.type
_entity.pdbx_description
1 polymer ?
#
loop_
_entity_poly.entity_id
_entity_poly.type
_entity_poly.pdbx_seq_one_letter_code
_entity_poly.pdbx_strand_id
1 'polypeptide(L)'
;MILIFMKFMFIISHFTIWSRHKYLNATELITKYGYFFEEYEVVTPDGYVLTIFRVLADPEIKPQKPPVFVFHGLLNSADDWLTSGRDDALPIVLVNASYDVWMGNARGNKYSRKHISLSSDGREFWDFSWHEIGIYDLPTMIDFVLDKTNYTKLFYVGHSQATTAFYVMASEIPKYNKKITCHVSCAPVAFMSRLISPVVRAIAPFVNIVKFLLQTIGAYEFAPTDGFLSLVTNVICGTSVTAATICNSLVSTTYGFDIAQVNIKQYPVQLSHIPAGAATKQLVHYGQEVNSGKFRQYD
;
A
#
# COMPACT_ATOMS: atom_id res chain seq x y z
N MET A 1 -1.75 11.55 -45.96
CA MET A 1 -2.72 10.57 -45.47
C MET A 1 -2.07 9.42 -44.69
N ILE A 2 -1.02 8.79 -45.17
CA ILE A 2 -0.30 7.66 -44.50
C ILE A 2 0.32 8.08 -43.14
N LEU A 3 0.93 9.26 -43.03
CA LEU A 3 1.52 9.78 -41.79
C LEU A 3 0.48 10.04 -40.67
N ILE A 4 -0.72 10.46 -41.06
CA ILE A 4 -1.82 10.69 -40.10
C ILE A 4 -2.35 9.34 -39.61
N PHE A 5 -2.45 8.33 -40.47
CA PHE A 5 -2.87 6.98 -40.11
C PHE A 5 -1.85 6.28 -39.21
N MET A 6 -0.55 6.43 -39.43
CA MET A 6 0.52 5.92 -38.60
C MET A 6 0.52 6.60 -37.22
N LYS A 7 0.33 7.92 -37.13
CA LYS A 7 0.19 8.62 -35.85
C LYS A 7 -1.07 8.20 -35.11
N PHE A 8 -2.18 7.96 -35.80
CA PHE A 8 -3.43 7.48 -35.20
C PHE A 8 -3.30 6.04 -34.69
N MET A 9 -2.66 5.14 -35.45
CA MET A 9 -2.31 3.78 -35.02
C MET A 9 -1.36 3.78 -33.81
N PHE A 10 -0.38 4.68 -33.78
CA PHE A 10 0.54 4.82 -32.64
C PHE A 10 -0.17 5.32 -31.39
N ILE A 11 -1.12 6.26 -31.52
CA ILE A 11 -1.95 6.76 -30.43
C ILE A 11 -2.88 5.65 -29.93
N ILE A 12 -3.53 4.88 -30.81
CA ILE A 12 -4.40 3.76 -30.45
C ILE A 12 -3.60 2.65 -29.77
N SER A 13 -2.39 2.31 -30.27
CA SER A 13 -1.56 1.28 -29.64
C SER A 13 -1.06 1.70 -28.24
N HIS A 14 -0.72 2.97 -28.03
CA HIS A 14 -0.39 3.49 -26.70
C HIS A 14 -1.61 3.53 -25.78
N PHE A 15 -2.78 3.87 -26.28
CA PHE A 15 -4.04 3.88 -25.51
C PHE A 15 -4.46 2.47 -25.08
N THR A 16 -4.26 1.45 -25.96
CA THR A 16 -4.56 0.05 -25.65
C THR A 16 -3.56 -0.60 -24.68
N ILE A 17 -2.29 -0.18 -24.70
CA ILE A 17 -1.30 -0.64 -23.72
C ILE A 17 -1.61 -0.05 -22.32
N TRP A 18 -2.00 1.21 -22.25
CA TRP A 18 -2.40 1.87 -21.00
C TRP A 18 -3.64 1.27 -20.37
N SER A 19 -4.65 0.92 -21.16
CA SER A 19 -5.88 0.33 -20.65
C SER A 19 -5.68 -1.06 -20.05
N ARG A 20 -4.66 -1.80 -20.47
CA ARG A 20 -4.38 -3.15 -19.98
C ARG A 20 -3.68 -3.21 -18.62
N HIS A 21 -2.88 -2.22 -18.23
CA HIS A 21 -2.23 -2.19 -16.90
C HIS A 21 -3.19 -1.79 -15.79
N LYS A 22 -4.16 -0.98 -16.09
CA LYS A 22 -5.10 -0.36 -15.16
C LYS A 22 -5.93 -1.36 -14.36
N TYR A 23 -6.14 -2.58 -14.88
CA TYR A 23 -7.01 -3.59 -14.29
C TYR A 23 -6.27 -4.84 -13.83
N LEU A 24 -4.94 -4.88 -13.94
CA LEU A 24 -4.16 -6.03 -13.52
C LEU A 24 -3.89 -5.98 -12.02
N ASN A 25 -4.06 -7.10 -11.33
CA ASN A 25 -3.66 -7.25 -9.94
C ASN A 25 -2.14 -7.48 -9.79
N ALA A 26 -1.63 -7.61 -8.57
CA ALA A 26 -0.20 -7.80 -8.29
C ALA A 26 0.39 -8.97 -9.06
N THR A 27 -0.27 -10.13 -9.05
CA THR A 27 0.22 -11.37 -9.68
C THR A 27 0.23 -11.27 -11.20
N GLU A 28 -0.78 -10.61 -11.76
CA GLU A 28 -0.87 -10.33 -13.19
C GLU A 28 0.19 -9.31 -13.65
N LEU A 29 0.50 -8.30 -12.83
CA LEU A 29 1.58 -7.34 -13.10
C LEU A 29 2.95 -8.02 -13.08
N ILE A 30 3.23 -8.85 -12.06
CA ILE A 30 4.47 -9.61 -11.95
C ILE A 30 4.65 -10.51 -13.19
N THR A 31 3.62 -11.29 -13.55
CA THR A 31 3.63 -12.17 -14.72
C THR A 31 3.84 -11.39 -16.01
N LYS A 32 3.15 -10.25 -16.16
CA LYS A 32 3.30 -9.39 -17.33
C LYS A 32 4.70 -8.80 -17.48
N TYR A 33 5.38 -8.54 -16.36
CA TYR A 33 6.76 -8.07 -16.36
C TYR A 33 7.77 -9.18 -16.68
N GLY A 34 7.30 -10.43 -16.82
CA GLY A 34 8.13 -11.59 -17.14
C GLY A 34 8.78 -12.24 -15.92
N TYR A 35 8.17 -12.08 -14.77
CA TYR A 35 8.61 -12.67 -13.51
C TYR A 35 7.59 -13.68 -13.00
N PHE A 36 8.01 -14.51 -12.04
CA PHE A 36 7.18 -15.50 -11.37
C PHE A 36 6.80 -14.99 -9.97
N PHE A 37 5.75 -15.57 -9.41
CA PHE A 37 5.32 -15.27 -8.05
C PHE A 37 4.91 -16.53 -7.31
N GLU A 38 5.01 -16.44 -6.00
CA GLU A 38 4.35 -17.34 -5.05
C GLU A 38 3.41 -16.50 -4.19
N GLU A 39 2.24 -17.06 -3.87
CA GLU A 39 1.23 -16.42 -3.03
C GLU A 39 1.02 -17.26 -1.78
N TYR A 40 1.02 -16.61 -0.62
CA TYR A 40 0.86 -17.24 0.68
C TYR A 40 -0.19 -16.53 1.50
N GLU A 41 -0.95 -17.30 2.28
CA GLU A 41 -1.82 -16.77 3.34
C GLU A 41 -1.22 -17.11 4.71
N VAL A 42 -1.22 -16.13 5.61
CA VAL A 42 -0.80 -16.31 7.01
C VAL A 42 -1.90 -15.78 7.93
N VAL A 43 -2.07 -16.45 9.07
CA VAL A 43 -3.10 -16.08 10.05
C VAL A 43 -2.44 -15.38 11.24
N THR A 44 -2.90 -14.18 11.55
CA THR A 44 -2.45 -13.44 12.73
C THR A 44 -2.98 -14.04 14.02
N PRO A 45 -2.35 -13.79 15.18
CA PRO A 45 -2.85 -14.27 16.48
C PRO A 45 -4.29 -13.84 16.82
N ASP A 46 -4.73 -12.71 16.29
CA ASP A 46 -6.09 -12.18 16.44
C ASP A 46 -7.04 -12.56 15.29
N GLY A 47 -6.61 -13.45 14.36
CA GLY A 47 -7.46 -14.15 13.41
C GLY A 47 -7.58 -13.55 12.01
N TYR A 48 -6.88 -12.49 11.66
CA TYR A 48 -6.86 -11.97 10.29
C TYR A 48 -6.03 -12.87 9.38
N VAL A 49 -6.53 -13.10 8.16
CA VAL A 49 -5.82 -13.85 7.12
C VAL A 49 -5.18 -12.84 6.18
N LEU A 50 -3.85 -12.82 6.15
CA LEU A 50 -3.06 -11.87 5.38
C LEU A 50 -2.42 -12.54 4.19
N THR A 51 -2.43 -11.86 3.04
CA THR A 51 -1.78 -12.33 1.81
C THR A 51 -0.39 -11.74 1.67
N ILE A 52 0.58 -12.59 1.34
CA ILE A 52 1.96 -12.23 1.05
C ILE A 52 2.31 -12.73 -0.35
N PHE A 53 2.92 -11.89 -1.17
CA PHE A 53 3.47 -12.28 -2.46
C PHE A 53 4.99 -12.35 -2.39
N ARG A 54 5.57 -13.39 -2.99
CA ARG A 54 7.01 -13.51 -3.24
C ARG A 54 7.25 -13.35 -4.74
N VAL A 55 8.21 -12.53 -5.13
CA VAL A 55 8.57 -12.29 -6.53
C VAL A 55 9.86 -13.02 -6.86
N LEU A 56 9.87 -13.76 -7.96
CA LEU A 56 10.99 -14.60 -8.40
C LEU A 56 11.36 -14.28 -9.85
N ALA A 57 12.66 -14.27 -10.16
CA ALA A 57 13.12 -14.18 -11.55
C ALA A 57 12.88 -15.50 -12.28
N ASP A 58 13.10 -16.62 -11.60
CA ASP A 58 12.93 -17.98 -12.08
C ASP A 58 12.57 -18.88 -10.88
N PRO A 59 11.53 -19.71 -10.93
CA PRO A 59 11.16 -20.59 -9.82
C PRO A 59 12.20 -21.68 -9.50
N GLU A 60 13.04 -22.05 -10.48
CA GLU A 60 14.09 -23.06 -10.32
C GLU A 60 15.37 -22.47 -9.70
N ILE A 61 15.52 -21.14 -9.67
CA ILE A 61 16.71 -20.46 -9.18
C ILE A 61 16.46 -19.86 -7.80
N LYS A 62 17.17 -20.38 -6.79
CA LYS A 62 17.10 -19.81 -5.44
C LYS A 62 17.75 -18.44 -5.40
N PRO A 63 17.08 -17.43 -4.77
CA PRO A 63 17.70 -16.14 -4.51
C PRO A 63 19.03 -16.29 -3.73
N GLN A 64 20.02 -15.50 -4.12
CA GLN A 64 21.37 -15.61 -3.54
C GLN A 64 21.60 -14.64 -2.39
N LYS A 65 20.74 -13.64 -2.23
CA LYS A 65 20.81 -12.60 -1.21
C LYS A 65 19.67 -12.71 -0.20
N PRO A 66 19.82 -12.11 0.98
CA PRO A 66 18.80 -12.15 2.04
C PRO A 66 17.44 -11.64 1.61
N PRO A 67 16.36 -12.01 2.33
CA PRO A 67 15.02 -11.53 2.04
C PRO A 67 14.89 -10.02 2.26
N VAL A 68 14.17 -9.38 1.35
CA VAL A 68 13.70 -8.01 1.43
C VAL A 68 12.18 -8.04 1.52
N PHE A 69 11.63 -7.54 2.61
CA PHE A 69 10.20 -7.43 2.82
C PHE A 69 9.77 -5.98 2.57
N VAL A 70 8.92 -5.76 1.57
CA VAL A 70 8.36 -4.44 1.24
C VAL A 70 6.91 -4.36 1.71
N PHE A 71 6.51 -3.23 2.29
CA PHE A 71 5.20 -3.03 2.86
C PHE A 71 4.60 -1.67 2.49
N HIS A 72 3.34 -1.67 2.08
CA HIS A 72 2.65 -0.53 1.46
C HIS A 72 2.07 0.48 2.46
N GLY A 73 1.67 1.66 1.96
CA GLY A 73 1.05 2.73 2.73
C GLY A 73 -0.46 2.57 2.96
N LEU A 74 -1.05 3.55 3.65
CA LEU A 74 -2.49 3.65 3.86
C LEU A 74 -3.23 3.70 2.51
N LEU A 75 -4.37 3.00 2.40
CA LEU A 75 -5.19 2.87 1.19
C LEU A 75 -4.51 2.17 0.02
N ASN A 76 -3.32 1.61 0.22
CA ASN A 76 -2.56 0.90 -0.80
C ASN A 76 -2.59 -0.62 -0.58
N SER A 77 -1.93 -1.33 -1.47
CA SER A 77 -1.69 -2.77 -1.42
C SER A 77 -0.32 -3.10 -1.99
N ALA A 78 0.01 -4.38 -2.12
CA ALA A 78 1.24 -4.82 -2.80
C ALA A 78 1.39 -4.25 -4.23
N ASP A 79 0.29 -3.90 -4.90
CA ASP A 79 0.30 -3.30 -6.23
C ASP A 79 1.11 -1.99 -6.29
N ASP A 80 1.10 -1.20 -5.21
CA ASP A 80 1.80 0.08 -5.13
C ASP A 80 3.28 -0.03 -5.55
N TRP A 81 3.90 -1.13 -5.19
CA TRP A 81 5.29 -1.44 -5.51
C TRP A 81 5.54 -1.82 -6.99
N LEU A 82 4.47 -2.12 -7.76
CA LEU A 82 4.55 -2.59 -9.15
C LEU A 82 4.06 -1.56 -10.17
N THR A 83 3.26 -0.59 -9.74
CA THR A 83 2.57 0.36 -10.64
C THR A 83 3.47 1.42 -11.25
N SER A 84 4.72 1.56 -10.80
CA SER A 84 5.72 2.45 -11.40
C SER A 84 6.21 1.98 -12.79
N GLY A 85 5.91 0.75 -13.17
CA GLY A 85 6.35 0.12 -14.42
C GLY A 85 7.49 -0.87 -14.19
N ARG A 86 7.69 -1.78 -15.16
CA ARG A 86 8.63 -2.91 -15.04
C ARG A 86 10.03 -2.49 -14.58
N ASP A 87 10.58 -1.47 -15.21
CA ASP A 87 11.99 -1.12 -15.01
C ASP A 87 12.21 -0.26 -13.75
N ASP A 88 11.14 0.39 -13.24
CA ASP A 88 11.15 1.27 -12.07
C ASP A 88 10.52 0.60 -10.83
N ALA A 89 9.90 -0.57 -10.97
CA ALA A 89 9.27 -1.28 -9.86
C ALA A 89 10.33 -1.84 -8.89
N LEU A 90 10.36 -1.35 -7.66
CA LEU A 90 11.35 -1.74 -6.66
C LEU A 90 11.48 -3.27 -6.48
N PRO A 91 10.40 -4.08 -6.40
CA PRO A 91 10.50 -5.52 -6.32
C PRO A 91 11.27 -6.12 -7.49
N ILE A 92 11.03 -5.63 -8.70
CA ILE A 92 11.70 -6.12 -9.92
C ILE A 92 13.18 -5.75 -9.91
N VAL A 93 13.52 -4.52 -9.54
CA VAL A 93 14.92 -4.06 -9.39
C VAL A 93 15.67 -4.92 -8.37
N LEU A 94 15.04 -5.24 -7.24
CA LEU A 94 15.64 -6.06 -6.19
C LEU A 94 15.80 -7.53 -6.60
N VAL A 95 14.82 -8.10 -7.28
CA VAL A 95 14.89 -9.47 -7.83
C VAL A 95 16.04 -9.57 -8.85
N ASN A 96 16.17 -8.59 -9.75
CA ASN A 96 17.27 -8.51 -10.70
C ASN A 96 18.65 -8.38 -10.02
N ALA A 97 18.67 -7.80 -8.82
CA ALA A 97 19.86 -7.76 -7.97
C ALA A 97 20.04 -9.03 -7.11
N SER A 98 19.29 -10.11 -7.37
CA SER A 98 19.34 -11.43 -6.71
C SER A 98 18.88 -11.45 -5.25
N TYR A 99 18.09 -10.47 -4.81
CA TYR A 99 17.40 -10.51 -3.51
C TYR A 99 16.17 -11.41 -3.56
N ASP A 100 15.81 -11.98 -2.42
CA ASP A 100 14.56 -12.70 -2.21
C ASP A 100 13.47 -11.68 -1.80
N VAL A 101 12.54 -11.36 -2.69
CA VAL A 101 11.64 -10.22 -2.51
C VAL A 101 10.23 -10.64 -2.13
N TRP A 102 9.75 -10.08 -1.02
CA TRP A 102 8.46 -10.37 -0.41
C TRP A 102 7.63 -9.10 -0.26
N MET A 103 6.38 -9.14 -0.66
CA MET A 103 5.45 -8.00 -0.59
C MET A 103 4.28 -8.37 0.32
N GLY A 104 4.14 -7.64 1.43
CA GLY A 104 3.07 -7.85 2.40
C GLY A 104 1.82 -7.02 2.08
N ASN A 105 0.68 -7.49 2.59
CA ASN A 105 -0.59 -6.78 2.55
C ASN A 105 -1.16 -6.64 3.96
N ALA A 106 -1.49 -5.41 4.36
CA ALA A 106 -2.11 -5.11 5.64
C ALA A 106 -3.55 -5.63 5.69
N ARG A 107 -4.01 -6.01 6.89
CA ARG A 107 -5.41 -6.36 7.15
C ARG A 107 -6.38 -5.32 6.59
N GLY A 108 -7.47 -5.78 6.01
CA GLY A 108 -8.53 -4.94 5.46
C GLY A 108 -8.25 -4.36 4.08
N ASN A 109 -7.06 -4.53 3.50
CA ASN A 109 -6.88 -4.19 2.09
C ASN A 109 -7.48 -5.26 1.17
N LYS A 110 -7.55 -4.99 -0.13
CA LYS A 110 -8.20 -5.87 -1.12
C LYS A 110 -7.67 -7.31 -1.17
N TYR A 111 -6.43 -7.57 -0.73
CA TYR A 111 -5.82 -8.91 -0.68
C TYR A 111 -5.94 -9.59 0.69
N SER A 112 -6.09 -8.83 1.76
CA SER A 112 -6.13 -9.31 3.15
C SER A 112 -7.46 -8.96 3.83
N ARG A 113 -8.59 -9.23 3.14
CA ARG A 113 -9.96 -8.91 3.56
C ARG A 113 -10.68 -10.16 4.11
N LYS A 114 -9.96 -10.97 4.89
CA LYS A 114 -10.48 -12.21 5.48
C LYS A 114 -10.12 -12.29 6.96
N HIS A 115 -10.98 -12.97 7.71
CA HIS A 115 -10.77 -13.32 9.11
C HIS A 115 -11.35 -14.71 9.38
N ILE A 116 -10.79 -15.45 10.34
CA ILE A 116 -11.22 -16.83 10.67
C ILE A 116 -12.67 -16.93 11.15
N SER A 117 -13.22 -15.86 11.73
CA SER A 117 -14.56 -15.83 12.34
C SER A 117 -15.37 -14.57 12.06
N LEU A 118 -14.76 -13.44 11.70
CA LEU A 118 -15.45 -12.17 11.46
C LEU A 118 -15.76 -11.98 9.97
N SER A 119 -16.92 -11.41 9.66
CA SER A 119 -17.26 -10.97 8.29
C SER A 119 -16.72 -9.60 8.01
N SER A 120 -16.13 -9.38 6.83
CA SER A 120 -15.69 -8.06 6.36
C SER A 120 -16.84 -7.06 6.14
N ASP A 121 -18.10 -7.52 6.17
CA ASP A 121 -19.28 -6.66 6.14
C ASP A 121 -19.68 -6.19 7.54
N GLY A 122 -19.11 -6.80 8.60
CA GLY A 122 -19.39 -6.49 9.99
C GLY A 122 -18.44 -5.44 10.55
N ARG A 123 -18.95 -4.68 11.52
CA ARG A 123 -18.20 -3.65 12.25
C ARG A 123 -16.93 -4.19 12.90
N GLU A 124 -17.05 -5.36 13.52
CA GLU A 124 -16.00 -5.97 14.33
C GLU A 124 -14.74 -6.26 13.50
N PHE A 125 -14.90 -6.59 12.21
CA PHE A 125 -13.78 -6.81 11.31
C PHE A 125 -12.94 -5.53 11.13
N TRP A 126 -13.54 -4.34 11.17
CA TRP A 126 -12.88 -3.06 10.92
C TRP A 126 -12.41 -2.36 12.21
N ASP A 127 -12.52 -3.04 13.37
CA ASP A 127 -12.11 -2.45 14.65
C ASP A 127 -10.61 -2.56 14.89
N PHE A 128 -9.81 -2.07 13.96
CA PHE A 128 -8.36 -1.99 14.05
C PHE A 128 -7.81 -0.66 13.54
N SER A 129 -6.61 -0.32 13.96
CA SER A 129 -5.84 0.82 13.47
C SER A 129 -4.47 0.35 12.95
N TRP A 130 -3.58 1.27 12.65
CA TRP A 130 -2.19 0.93 12.30
C TRP A 130 -1.39 0.37 13.50
N HIS A 131 -1.91 0.49 14.73
CA HIS A 131 -1.32 -0.15 15.90
C HIS A 131 -1.37 -1.68 15.77
N GLU A 132 -2.55 -2.25 15.48
CA GLU A 132 -2.75 -3.69 15.30
C GLU A 132 -1.94 -4.22 14.10
N ILE A 133 -1.76 -3.43 13.04
CA ILE A 133 -0.86 -3.78 11.93
C ILE A 133 0.59 -3.92 12.44
N GLY A 134 1.01 -3.01 13.33
CA GLY A 134 2.35 -3.06 13.92
C GLY A 134 2.58 -4.22 14.88
N ILE A 135 1.59 -4.56 15.72
CA ILE A 135 1.77 -5.59 16.77
C ILE A 135 1.39 -7.00 16.34
N TYR A 136 0.60 -7.16 15.24
CA TYR A 136 0.16 -8.48 14.78
C TYR A 136 0.57 -8.75 13.33
N ASP A 137 0.25 -7.88 12.35
CA ASP A 137 0.48 -8.15 10.94
C ASP A 137 1.97 -8.27 10.61
N LEU A 138 2.75 -7.24 10.95
CA LEU A 138 4.18 -7.23 10.66
C LEU A 138 4.93 -8.38 11.34
N PRO A 139 4.73 -8.66 12.65
CA PRO A 139 5.32 -9.82 13.30
C PRO A 139 5.01 -11.14 12.59
N THR A 140 3.74 -11.37 12.25
CA THR A 140 3.29 -12.62 11.60
C THR A 140 3.95 -12.80 10.23
N MET A 141 3.95 -11.76 9.42
CA MET A 141 4.54 -11.83 8.07
C MET A 141 6.07 -11.93 8.10
N ILE A 142 6.74 -11.20 9.00
CA ILE A 142 8.21 -11.26 9.17
C ILE A 142 8.63 -12.65 9.61
N ASP A 143 7.94 -13.24 10.59
CA ASP A 143 8.25 -14.59 11.07
C ASP A 143 8.07 -15.63 9.97
N PHE A 144 6.97 -15.53 9.20
CA PHE A 144 6.73 -16.40 8.05
C PHE A 144 7.83 -16.31 6.99
N VAL A 145 8.24 -15.09 6.61
CA VAL A 145 9.31 -14.89 5.62
C VAL A 145 10.63 -15.47 6.10
N LEU A 146 11.00 -15.24 7.36
CA LEU A 146 12.24 -15.76 7.94
C LEU A 146 12.24 -17.30 8.01
N ASP A 147 11.10 -17.90 8.40
CA ASP A 147 10.93 -19.36 8.42
C ASP A 147 11.06 -19.96 7.01
N LYS A 148 10.36 -19.40 6.05
CA LYS A 148 10.38 -19.86 4.64
C LYS A 148 11.75 -19.77 3.98
N THR A 149 12.53 -18.76 4.36
CA THR A 149 13.83 -18.48 3.74
C THR A 149 15.01 -19.08 4.50
N ASN A 150 14.81 -19.56 5.74
CA ASN A 150 15.85 -19.97 6.69
C ASN A 150 16.87 -18.85 7.00
N TYR A 151 16.47 -17.60 6.88
CA TYR A 151 17.24 -16.45 7.32
C TYR A 151 16.81 -16.03 8.74
N THR A 152 17.75 -15.50 9.51
CA THR A 152 17.47 -14.96 10.85
C THR A 152 17.13 -13.48 10.85
N LYS A 153 17.40 -12.80 9.72
CA LYS A 153 17.16 -11.36 9.53
C LYS A 153 16.74 -11.08 8.09
N LEU A 154 15.97 -10.00 7.93
CA LEU A 154 15.59 -9.47 6.62
C LEU A 154 15.81 -7.96 6.53
N PHE A 155 15.77 -7.42 5.31
CA PHE A 155 15.67 -5.99 5.05
C PHE A 155 14.19 -5.61 5.01
N TYR A 156 13.82 -4.52 5.66
CA TYR A 156 12.46 -4.01 5.63
C TYR A 156 12.41 -2.67 4.88
N VAL A 157 11.51 -2.56 3.89
CA VAL A 157 11.24 -1.32 3.18
C VAL A 157 9.77 -0.95 3.39
N GLY A 158 9.53 0.13 4.11
CA GLY A 158 8.18 0.62 4.39
C GLY A 158 7.89 1.94 3.69
N HIS A 159 6.69 2.08 3.14
CA HIS A 159 6.19 3.33 2.59
C HIS A 159 5.08 3.91 3.47
N SER A 160 5.17 5.20 3.84
CA SER A 160 4.10 5.92 4.56
C SER A 160 3.65 5.17 5.83
N GLN A 161 2.40 4.70 5.93
CA GLN A 161 1.86 3.97 7.09
C GLN A 161 2.67 2.72 7.45
N ALA A 162 3.32 2.07 6.48
CA ALA A 162 4.19 0.93 6.78
C ALA A 162 5.35 1.32 7.71
N THR A 163 5.81 2.57 7.67
CA THR A 163 6.81 3.09 8.60
C THR A 163 6.24 3.30 9.99
N THR A 164 5.00 3.79 10.08
CA THR A 164 4.25 3.92 11.35
C THR A 164 4.11 2.55 12.04
N ALA A 165 3.61 1.55 11.31
CA ALA A 165 3.45 0.19 11.81
C ALA A 165 4.80 -0.42 12.22
N PHE A 166 5.88 -0.17 11.48
CA PHE A 166 7.22 -0.60 11.86
C PHE A 166 7.68 0.02 13.17
N TYR A 167 7.48 1.33 13.38
CA TYR A 167 7.86 2.00 14.62
C TYR A 167 7.06 1.48 15.82
N VAL A 168 5.77 1.15 15.62
CA VAL A 168 4.97 0.46 16.64
C VAL A 168 5.57 -0.89 16.97
N MET A 169 5.82 -1.75 15.99
CA MET A 169 6.44 -3.06 16.22
C MET A 169 7.79 -2.95 16.93
N ALA A 170 8.64 -2.04 16.48
CA ALA A 170 9.99 -1.87 17.01
C ALA A 170 10.00 -1.39 18.46
N SER A 171 9.01 -0.57 18.87
CA SER A 171 8.88 -0.05 20.23
C SER A 171 8.13 -0.99 21.16
N GLU A 172 7.01 -1.58 20.71
CA GLU A 172 6.15 -2.43 21.54
C GLU A 172 6.69 -3.86 21.67
N ILE A 173 7.40 -4.35 20.64
CA ILE A 173 7.93 -5.71 20.57
C ILE A 173 9.42 -5.70 20.22
N PRO A 174 10.31 -5.21 21.11
CA PRO A 174 11.74 -4.96 20.79
C PRO A 174 12.52 -6.16 20.28
N LYS A 175 12.04 -7.40 20.51
CA LYS A 175 12.67 -8.62 19.98
C LYS A 175 12.75 -8.61 18.45
N TYR A 176 11.82 -7.92 17.74
CA TYR A 176 11.83 -7.84 16.27
C TYR A 176 12.96 -6.96 15.74
N ASN A 177 13.51 -6.03 16.53
CA ASN A 177 14.68 -5.26 16.14
C ASN A 177 15.88 -6.14 15.79
N LYS A 178 15.98 -7.33 16.42
CA LYS A 178 17.03 -8.30 16.13
C LYS A 178 16.83 -9.06 14.81
N LYS A 179 15.61 -9.07 14.26
CA LYS A 179 15.23 -9.73 13.01
C LYS A 179 15.35 -8.80 11.79
N ILE A 180 15.66 -7.52 12.00
CA ILE A 180 15.80 -6.52 10.96
C ILE A 180 17.26 -6.17 10.77
N THR A 181 17.77 -6.34 9.54
CA THR A 181 19.13 -5.92 9.17
C THR A 181 19.20 -4.42 8.95
N CYS A 182 18.21 -3.88 8.22
CA CYS A 182 18.08 -2.46 7.94
C CYS A 182 16.61 -2.16 7.65
N HIS A 183 16.13 -1.01 8.13
CA HIS A 183 14.84 -0.44 7.78
C HIS A 183 15.03 0.78 6.88
N VAL A 184 14.43 0.73 5.69
CA VAL A 184 14.33 1.87 4.78
C VAL A 184 12.94 2.46 4.91
N SER A 185 12.88 3.71 5.38
CA SER A 185 11.64 4.47 5.55
C SER A 185 11.41 5.42 4.38
N CYS A 186 10.47 5.10 3.51
CA CYS A 186 10.01 5.97 2.44
C CYS A 186 8.82 6.80 2.94
N ALA A 187 8.92 8.13 2.88
CA ALA A 187 7.90 9.06 3.40
C ALA A 187 7.47 8.72 4.85
N PRO A 188 8.38 8.74 5.84
CA PRO A 188 8.11 8.26 7.19
C PRO A 188 7.04 9.08 7.91
N VAL A 189 6.13 8.39 8.62
CA VAL A 189 5.06 9.00 9.43
C VAL A 189 5.14 8.47 10.86
N ALA A 190 5.35 9.39 11.81
CA ALA A 190 5.33 9.12 13.25
C ALA A 190 4.72 10.30 14.00
N PHE A 191 5.52 11.30 14.44
CA PHE A 191 5.04 12.46 15.19
C PHE A 191 4.39 13.50 14.26
N MET A 192 3.05 13.61 14.28
CA MET A 192 2.30 14.44 13.33
C MET A 192 2.02 15.89 13.80
N SER A 193 2.56 16.33 14.91
CA SER A 193 2.35 17.70 15.42
C SER A 193 2.78 18.81 14.46
N ARG A 194 3.76 18.52 13.58
CA ARG A 194 4.31 19.47 12.59
C ARG A 194 3.82 19.23 11.18
N LEU A 195 2.73 18.47 11.02
CA LEU A 195 2.14 18.22 9.71
C LEU A 195 1.78 19.54 9.02
N ILE A 196 2.22 19.71 7.78
CA ILE A 196 2.01 20.95 7.00
C ILE A 196 0.77 20.89 6.11
N SER A 197 0.18 19.69 5.87
CA SER A 197 -1.01 19.52 5.03
C SER A 197 -2.18 20.39 5.55
N PRO A 198 -2.67 21.38 4.79
CA PRO A 198 -3.74 22.25 5.22
C PRO A 198 -5.06 21.49 5.39
N VAL A 199 -5.32 20.48 4.55
CA VAL A 199 -6.53 19.67 4.56
C VAL A 199 -6.59 18.84 5.85
N VAL A 200 -5.53 18.12 6.17
CA VAL A 200 -5.49 17.26 7.37
C VAL A 200 -5.54 18.12 8.64
N ARG A 201 -4.84 19.24 8.67
CA ARG A 201 -4.90 20.18 9.81
C ARG A 201 -6.28 20.80 10.04
N ALA A 202 -7.01 21.05 8.97
CA ALA A 202 -8.38 21.59 9.08
C ALA A 202 -9.38 20.54 9.61
N ILE A 203 -9.20 19.27 9.28
CA ILE A 203 -10.11 18.17 9.67
C ILE A 203 -9.76 17.60 11.06
N ALA A 204 -8.49 17.54 11.41
CA ALA A 204 -8.03 16.89 12.65
C ALA A 204 -8.74 17.37 13.94
N PRO A 205 -9.03 18.68 14.17
CA PRO A 205 -9.77 19.11 15.35
C PRO A 205 -11.16 18.48 15.48
N PHE A 206 -11.77 18.09 14.36
CA PHE A 206 -13.12 17.51 14.29
C PHE A 206 -13.11 15.96 14.21
N VAL A 207 -11.97 15.32 14.42
CA VAL A 207 -11.81 13.87 14.19
C VAL A 207 -12.82 13.03 14.97
N ASN A 208 -13.20 13.42 16.21
CA ASN A 208 -14.20 12.72 17.00
C ASN A 208 -15.62 12.87 16.44
N ILE A 209 -15.93 14.03 15.85
CA ILE A 209 -17.21 14.26 15.15
C ILE A 209 -17.25 13.43 13.88
N VAL A 210 -16.16 13.43 13.11
CA VAL A 210 -16.01 12.59 11.90
C VAL A 210 -16.17 11.11 12.24
N LYS A 211 -15.51 10.64 13.30
CA LYS A 211 -15.65 9.27 13.83
C LYS A 211 -17.12 8.94 14.11
N PHE A 212 -17.80 9.78 14.88
CA PHE A 212 -19.20 9.58 15.24
C PHE A 212 -20.12 9.52 14.01
N LEU A 213 -19.96 10.43 13.06
CA LEU A 213 -20.75 10.45 11.84
C LEU A 213 -20.54 9.20 11.00
N LEU A 214 -19.29 8.81 10.75
CA LEU A 214 -18.95 7.62 9.98
C LEU A 214 -19.47 6.33 10.64
N GLN A 215 -19.38 6.22 11.96
CA GLN A 215 -19.93 5.10 12.71
C GLN A 215 -21.46 5.05 12.64
N THR A 216 -22.13 6.21 12.67
CA THR A 216 -23.59 6.31 12.60
C THR A 216 -24.15 5.82 11.26
N ILE A 217 -23.44 6.08 10.17
CA ILE A 217 -23.81 5.60 8.83
C ILE A 217 -23.25 4.22 8.48
N GLY A 218 -22.55 3.56 9.42
CA GLY A 218 -21.98 2.24 9.19
C GLY A 218 -20.72 2.23 8.31
N ALA A 219 -20.05 3.37 8.11
CA ALA A 219 -18.85 3.49 7.29
C ALA A 219 -17.59 3.09 8.09
N TYR A 220 -17.47 1.82 8.40
CA TYR A 220 -16.32 1.26 9.13
C TYR A 220 -15.11 1.06 8.23
N GLU A 221 -15.34 0.75 6.95
CA GLU A 221 -14.35 0.78 5.90
C GLU A 221 -14.28 2.17 5.28
N PHE A 222 -13.08 2.70 5.14
CA PHE A 222 -12.83 3.95 4.44
C PHE A 222 -12.32 3.66 3.01
N ALA A 223 -12.97 4.29 2.02
CA ALA A 223 -12.60 4.18 0.62
C ALA A 223 -12.47 2.71 0.14
N PRO A 224 -13.57 1.93 0.15
CA PRO A 224 -13.56 0.58 -0.39
C PRO A 224 -13.14 0.57 -1.86
N THR A 225 -12.51 -0.53 -2.29
CA THR A 225 -11.95 -0.68 -3.64
C THR A 225 -12.99 -0.51 -4.76
N ASP A 226 -14.23 -0.89 -4.51
CA ASP A 226 -15.39 -0.78 -5.42
C ASP A 226 -16.31 0.41 -5.07
N GLY A 227 -15.87 1.28 -4.16
CA GLY A 227 -16.63 2.43 -3.69
C GLY A 227 -16.61 3.63 -4.64
N PHE A 228 -17.39 4.68 -4.28
CA PHE A 228 -17.48 5.92 -5.06
C PHE A 228 -16.13 6.59 -5.32
N LEU A 229 -15.23 6.62 -4.34
CA LEU A 229 -13.90 7.22 -4.52
C LEU A 229 -13.06 6.46 -5.54
N SER A 230 -13.10 5.12 -5.52
CA SER A 230 -12.46 4.27 -6.53
C SER A 230 -13.06 4.52 -7.92
N LEU A 231 -14.38 4.64 -8.03
CA LEU A 231 -15.03 4.99 -9.29
C LEU A 231 -14.54 6.35 -9.81
N VAL A 232 -14.48 7.37 -8.96
CA VAL A 232 -14.00 8.72 -9.33
C VAL A 232 -12.54 8.67 -9.79
N THR A 233 -11.65 8.02 -9.04
CA THR A 233 -10.24 7.89 -9.42
C THR A 233 -10.08 7.14 -10.74
N ASN A 234 -10.82 6.06 -10.93
CA ASN A 234 -10.76 5.24 -12.14
C ASN A 234 -11.37 5.91 -13.37
N VAL A 235 -12.56 6.51 -13.22
CA VAL A 235 -13.31 7.10 -14.34
C VAL A 235 -12.81 8.49 -14.68
N ILE A 236 -12.47 9.32 -13.69
CA ILE A 236 -12.03 10.70 -13.93
C ILE A 236 -10.53 10.77 -14.11
N CYS A 237 -9.76 10.34 -13.09
CA CYS A 237 -8.32 10.54 -13.07
C CYS A 237 -7.56 9.60 -14.01
N GLY A 238 -8.11 8.43 -14.27
CA GLY A 238 -7.49 7.41 -15.10
C GLY A 238 -7.76 7.52 -16.60
N THR A 239 -8.47 8.56 -17.09
CA THR A 239 -8.87 8.64 -18.50
C THR A 239 -7.83 9.27 -19.42
N SER A 240 -7.03 10.19 -18.92
CA SER A 240 -6.01 10.90 -19.72
C SER A 240 -4.91 11.47 -18.84
N VAL A 241 -3.76 11.82 -19.46
CA VAL A 241 -2.66 12.52 -18.77
C VAL A 241 -3.13 13.85 -18.19
N THR A 242 -3.98 14.58 -18.87
CA THR A 242 -4.53 15.86 -18.40
C THR A 242 -5.38 15.67 -17.16
N ALA A 243 -6.29 14.68 -17.17
CA ALA A 243 -7.11 14.34 -16.01
C ALA A 243 -6.25 13.87 -14.83
N ALA A 244 -5.26 13.01 -15.09
CA ALA A 244 -4.29 12.56 -14.09
C ALA A 244 -3.51 13.74 -13.47
N THR A 245 -3.12 14.74 -14.25
CA THR A 245 -2.43 15.94 -13.76
C THR A 245 -3.31 16.76 -12.82
N ILE A 246 -4.59 16.94 -13.15
CA ILE A 246 -5.56 17.63 -12.28
C ILE A 246 -5.72 16.87 -10.97
N CYS A 247 -5.91 15.55 -11.04
CA CYS A 247 -6.03 14.70 -9.86
C CYS A 247 -4.74 14.71 -9.01
N ASN A 248 -3.56 14.68 -9.66
CA ASN A 248 -2.30 14.81 -8.94
C ASN A 248 -2.21 16.13 -8.19
N SER A 249 -2.65 17.23 -8.79
CA SER A 249 -2.67 18.54 -8.13
C SER A 249 -3.56 18.54 -6.89
N LEU A 250 -4.71 17.87 -6.92
CA LEU A 250 -5.59 17.72 -5.76
C LEU A 250 -4.96 16.83 -4.67
N VAL A 251 -4.40 15.69 -5.05
CA VAL A 251 -3.69 14.79 -4.13
C VAL A 251 -2.48 15.48 -3.51
N SER A 252 -1.75 16.27 -4.29
CA SER A 252 -0.59 17.03 -3.82
C SER A 252 -0.92 18.08 -2.76
N THR A 253 -2.14 18.57 -2.68
CA THR A 253 -2.57 19.45 -1.57
C THR A 253 -2.55 18.73 -0.21
N THR A 254 -2.66 17.41 -0.23
CA THR A 254 -2.63 16.57 0.97
C THR A 254 -1.21 16.07 1.30
N TYR A 255 -0.47 15.63 0.29
CA TYR A 255 0.82 14.95 0.47
C TYR A 255 2.05 15.80 0.13
N GLY A 256 1.87 16.94 -0.53
CA GLY A 256 2.95 17.82 -0.99
C GLY A 256 3.13 17.81 -2.51
N PHE A 257 3.78 18.85 -3.04
CA PHE A 257 4.01 19.03 -4.47
C PHE A 257 5.45 18.64 -4.82
N ASP A 258 5.60 17.61 -5.67
CA ASP A 258 6.87 17.28 -6.31
C ASP A 258 6.63 16.75 -7.73
N ILE A 259 6.27 17.66 -8.63
CA ILE A 259 5.95 17.31 -10.03
C ILE A 259 7.18 16.77 -10.77
N ALA A 260 8.39 17.16 -10.37
CA ALA A 260 9.62 16.75 -11.03
C ALA A 260 9.91 15.25 -10.90
N GLN A 261 9.44 14.61 -9.82
CA GLN A 261 9.66 13.19 -9.56
C GLN A 261 8.46 12.31 -9.92
N VAL A 262 7.31 12.89 -10.26
CA VAL A 262 6.12 12.13 -10.66
C VAL A 262 6.25 11.64 -12.10
N ASN A 263 6.23 10.32 -12.30
CA ASN A 263 6.07 9.73 -13.63
C ASN A 263 4.61 9.87 -14.08
N ILE A 264 4.30 11.04 -14.67
CA ILE A 264 2.94 11.40 -15.07
C ILE A 264 2.32 10.40 -16.06
N LYS A 265 3.15 9.64 -16.80
CA LYS A 265 2.68 8.61 -17.73
C LYS A 265 2.17 7.38 -16.98
N GLN A 266 2.75 7.02 -15.84
CA GLN A 266 2.33 5.89 -15.01
C GLN A 266 1.26 6.29 -13.98
N TYR A 267 1.07 7.58 -13.73
CA TYR A 267 0.18 8.06 -12.70
C TYR A 267 -1.29 7.58 -12.84
N PRO A 268 -1.89 7.47 -14.04
CA PRO A 268 -3.23 6.89 -14.19
C PRO A 268 -3.29 5.40 -13.80
N VAL A 269 -2.20 4.66 -14.00
CA VAL A 269 -2.10 3.26 -13.54
C VAL A 269 -2.04 3.23 -12.01
N GLN A 270 -1.18 4.05 -11.40
CA GLN A 270 -1.08 4.16 -9.93
C GLN A 270 -2.44 4.49 -9.31
N LEU A 271 -3.13 5.51 -9.81
CA LEU A 271 -4.43 5.93 -9.32
C LEU A 271 -5.52 4.85 -9.47
N SER A 272 -5.41 3.97 -10.46
CA SER A 272 -6.39 2.90 -10.66
C SER A 272 -6.26 1.76 -9.62
N HIS A 273 -5.16 1.70 -8.90
CA HIS A 273 -4.93 0.72 -7.83
C HIS A 273 -5.22 1.27 -6.43
N ILE A 274 -5.55 2.56 -6.33
CA ILE A 274 -5.88 3.28 -5.09
C ILE A 274 -7.29 3.85 -5.21
N PRO A 275 -8.11 3.72 -4.17
CA PRO A 275 -7.88 3.09 -2.88
C PRO A 275 -7.99 1.56 -2.92
N ALA A 276 -7.26 0.88 -2.03
CA ALA A 276 -7.31 -0.58 -1.85
C ALA A 276 -8.04 -1.01 -0.56
N GLY A 277 -8.74 -0.09 0.11
CA GLY A 277 -9.46 -0.29 1.36
C GLY A 277 -8.61 -0.04 2.61
N ALA A 278 -9.23 0.48 3.67
CA ALA A 278 -8.63 0.66 4.99
C ALA A 278 -9.73 0.80 6.06
N ALA A 279 -9.43 0.47 7.32
CA ALA A 279 -10.35 0.78 8.40
C ALA A 279 -10.42 2.29 8.67
N THR A 280 -11.63 2.82 8.82
CA THR A 280 -11.87 4.23 9.21
C THR A 280 -11.11 4.61 10.49
N LYS A 281 -10.96 3.65 11.42
CA LYS A 281 -10.22 3.83 12.69
C LYS A 281 -8.76 4.23 12.46
N GLN A 282 -8.12 3.82 11.36
CA GLN A 282 -6.74 4.21 11.03
C GLN A 282 -6.63 5.72 10.80
N LEU A 283 -7.58 6.30 10.05
CA LEU A 283 -7.59 7.76 9.79
C LEU A 283 -7.90 8.55 11.05
N VAL A 284 -8.86 8.06 11.86
CA VAL A 284 -9.18 8.67 13.15
C VAL A 284 -7.95 8.69 14.05
N HIS A 285 -7.18 7.61 14.10
CA HIS A 285 -5.97 7.50 14.89
C HIS A 285 -4.91 8.53 14.46
N TYR A 286 -4.68 8.72 13.15
CA TYR A 286 -3.82 9.80 12.66
C TYR A 286 -4.35 11.19 13.06
N GLY A 287 -5.66 11.43 13.03
CA GLY A 287 -6.25 12.67 13.52
C GLY A 287 -5.98 12.90 15.02
N GLN A 288 -6.00 11.86 15.84
CA GLN A 288 -5.64 11.92 17.27
C GLN A 288 -4.15 12.28 17.45
N GLU A 289 -3.26 11.74 16.62
CA GLU A 289 -1.83 12.09 16.65
C GLU A 289 -1.57 13.57 16.25
N VAL A 290 -2.25 14.07 15.24
CA VAL A 290 -2.18 15.48 14.84
C VAL A 290 -2.57 16.38 16.01
N ASN A 291 -3.69 16.06 16.68
CA ASN A 291 -4.22 16.85 17.79
C ASN A 291 -3.36 16.75 19.06
N SER A 292 -2.88 15.55 19.39
CA SER A 292 -2.09 15.33 20.62
C SER A 292 -0.61 15.68 20.45
N GLY A 293 -0.10 15.61 19.21
CA GLY A 293 1.32 15.70 18.91
C GLY A 293 2.16 14.54 19.41
N LYS A 294 1.51 13.45 19.86
CA LYS A 294 2.17 12.29 20.46
C LYS A 294 2.00 11.08 19.55
N PHE A 295 3.05 10.28 19.40
CA PHE A 295 3.00 8.95 18.83
C PHE A 295 2.58 7.98 19.93
N ARG A 296 1.34 7.48 19.89
CA ARG A 296 0.75 6.67 20.97
C ARG A 296 -0.35 5.75 20.43
N GLN A 297 -0.83 4.87 21.29
CA GLN A 297 -1.97 4.01 21.00
C GLN A 297 -3.26 4.82 20.78
N TYR A 298 -4.23 4.19 20.12
CA TYR A 298 -5.56 4.75 19.87
C TYR A 298 -6.29 5.07 21.19
N ASP A 299 -6.93 6.26 21.25
CA ASP A 299 -7.77 6.69 22.38
C ASP A 299 -9.20 6.18 22.27
#